data_753b803b798fc932803bb9a07f6aac79
#
_entry.id   753b803b798fc932803bb9a07f6aac79
#
_cell.length_a   1.000
_cell.length_b   1.000
_cell.length_c   1.000
_cell.angle_alpha   90.00
_cell.angle_beta   90.00
_cell.angle_gamma   90.00
#
_symmetry.space_group_name_H-M   'P 1'
#
loop_
_entity.id
_entity.type
_entity.pdbx_description
1 polymer ?
#
loop_
_entity_poly.entity_id
_entity_poly.type
_entity_poly.pdbx_seq_one_letter_code
_entity_poly.pdbx_strand_id
1 'polypeptide(L)'
;GLYSHQNKMTGNNPADTPENLAHAKRTGKDPKELIISNIDKHGCLPHWLGKKGYVSHQSGKWWEGPYQRGGFSEGMTRGYPNPGGRHGDDGLKIGRQGMEPVLDFIDRSVKQEKPFFVWYAPFLPHTPHNPPERLHKKYLAKGVQTRVAQYYAMCEWFDETCGALMNHIDQAGIAEDTLIIYVTDNGWIQTETGGYGP
;
A
#
# COMPACT_ATOMS: atom_id res chain seq x y z
N GLY A 1 -7.29 -11.38 -12.75
CA GLY A 1 -5.91 -10.96 -12.51
C GLY A 1 -4.93 -11.75 -13.35
N LEU A 2 -3.71 -11.27 -13.39
CA LEU A 2 -2.61 -11.94 -14.06
C LEU A 2 -1.62 -12.47 -13.04
N TYR A 3 -1.10 -13.66 -13.24
CA TYR A 3 -0.01 -14.20 -12.45
C TYR A 3 1.31 -13.48 -12.76
N SER A 4 2.26 -13.46 -11.82
CA SER A 4 3.54 -12.77 -11.96
C SER A 4 4.35 -13.22 -13.19
N HIS A 5 4.27 -14.49 -13.58
CA HIS A 5 4.91 -14.99 -14.79
C HIS A 5 4.26 -14.46 -16.09
N GLN A 6 3.00 -14.05 -16.05
CA GLN A 6 2.27 -13.47 -17.18
C GLN A 6 2.54 -11.97 -17.29
N ASN A 7 2.49 -11.23 -16.19
CA ASN A 7 2.73 -9.79 -16.17
C ASN A 7 4.22 -9.41 -16.06
N LYS A 8 5.10 -10.40 -15.83
CA LYS A 8 6.55 -10.22 -15.67
C LYS A 8 6.99 -9.38 -14.46
N MET A 9 6.08 -9.17 -13.51
CA MET A 9 6.37 -8.49 -12.24
C MET A 9 6.70 -9.56 -11.17
N THR A 10 7.96 -10.01 -11.18
CA THR A 10 8.41 -11.18 -10.41
C THR A 10 9.09 -10.84 -9.08
N GLY A 11 9.20 -9.58 -8.75
CA GLY A 11 9.85 -9.14 -7.51
C GLY A 11 9.85 -7.63 -7.34
N ASN A 12 10.39 -7.20 -6.23
CA ASN A 12 10.45 -5.78 -5.85
C ASN A 12 11.53 -5.00 -6.62
N ASN A 13 12.55 -5.70 -7.08
CA ASN A 13 13.64 -5.13 -7.86
C ASN A 13 13.90 -6.04 -9.06
N PRO A 14 14.41 -5.48 -10.18
CA PRO A 14 14.83 -6.30 -11.29
C PRO A 14 15.94 -7.25 -10.82
N ALA A 15 15.87 -8.48 -11.25
CA ALA A 15 17.00 -9.38 -11.10
C ALA A 15 18.13 -8.85 -11.99
N ASP A 16 19.36 -8.80 -11.47
CA ASP A 16 20.58 -8.50 -12.24
C ASP A 16 20.96 -9.70 -13.12
N THR A 17 20.02 -10.11 -13.97
CA THR A 17 20.28 -11.16 -14.95
C THR A 17 21.01 -10.59 -16.17
N PRO A 18 21.86 -11.39 -16.84
CA PRO A 18 22.51 -10.96 -18.08
C PRO A 18 21.50 -10.42 -19.11
N GLU A 19 20.32 -11.00 -19.22
CA GLU A 19 19.27 -10.60 -20.14
C GLU A 19 18.70 -9.22 -19.78
N ASN A 20 18.43 -8.95 -18.51
CA ASN A 20 17.92 -7.67 -18.05
C ASN A 20 18.96 -6.57 -18.25
N LEU A 21 20.22 -6.85 -17.93
CA LEU A 21 21.31 -5.90 -18.11
C LEU A 21 21.56 -5.60 -19.60
N ALA A 22 21.55 -6.64 -20.46
CA ALA A 22 21.66 -6.47 -21.91
C ALA A 22 20.47 -5.67 -22.48
N HIS A 23 19.26 -5.92 -22.02
CA HIS A 23 18.08 -5.17 -22.41
C HIS A 23 18.18 -3.70 -21.98
N ALA A 24 18.55 -3.43 -20.75
CA ALA A 24 18.77 -2.09 -20.24
C ALA A 24 19.82 -1.34 -21.09
N LYS A 25 20.96 -1.97 -21.35
CA LYS A 25 22.02 -1.41 -22.20
C LYS A 25 21.56 -1.11 -23.63
N ARG A 26 20.77 -2.02 -24.23
CA ARG A 26 20.27 -1.86 -25.60
C ARG A 26 19.24 -0.76 -25.73
N THR A 27 18.37 -0.62 -24.71
CA THR A 27 17.22 0.32 -24.73
C THR A 27 17.52 1.66 -24.07
N GLY A 28 18.63 1.77 -23.32
CA GLY A 28 18.93 2.94 -22.48
C GLY A 28 17.98 3.13 -21.30
N LYS A 29 17.13 2.13 -21.02
CA LYS A 29 16.17 2.17 -19.90
C LYS A 29 16.80 1.61 -18.64
N ASP A 30 16.49 2.25 -17.51
CA ASP A 30 16.79 1.71 -16.19
C ASP A 30 16.13 0.33 -16.01
N PRO A 31 16.85 -0.69 -15.48
CA PRO A 31 16.26 -2.01 -15.22
C PRO A 31 14.98 -1.97 -14.39
N LYS A 32 14.87 -1.03 -13.45
CA LYS A 32 13.66 -0.85 -12.65
C LYS A 32 12.48 -0.37 -13.50
N GLU A 33 12.72 0.55 -14.43
CA GLU A 33 11.70 1.00 -15.39
C GLU A 33 11.20 -0.16 -16.26
N LEU A 34 12.06 -1.10 -16.61
CA LEU A 34 11.67 -2.27 -17.41
C LEU A 34 10.66 -3.15 -16.67
N ILE A 35 10.79 -3.32 -15.35
CA ILE A 35 9.82 -4.06 -14.55
C ILE A 35 8.54 -3.24 -14.39
N ILE A 36 8.66 -1.98 -13.98
CA ILE A 36 7.51 -1.11 -13.74
C ILE A 36 6.67 -0.94 -15.00
N SER A 37 7.29 -0.76 -16.16
CA SER A 37 6.59 -0.60 -17.44
C SER A 37 5.76 -1.82 -17.87
N ASN A 38 5.89 -2.97 -17.21
CA ASN A 38 5.03 -4.10 -17.49
C ASN A 38 3.56 -3.83 -17.13
N ILE A 39 3.30 -2.95 -16.15
CA ILE A 39 1.93 -2.55 -15.82
C ILE A 39 1.24 -1.81 -16.97
N ASP A 40 2.00 -1.10 -17.80
CA ASP A 40 1.45 -0.30 -18.91
C ASP A 40 0.80 -1.18 -19.98
N LYS A 41 1.19 -2.45 -20.03
CA LYS A 41 0.65 -3.45 -20.98
C LYS A 41 -0.69 -4.04 -20.52
N HIS A 42 -1.01 -3.85 -19.26
CA HIS A 42 -2.15 -4.46 -18.60
C HIS A 42 -2.93 -3.37 -17.86
N GLY A 43 -4.21 -3.34 -18.01
CA GLY A 43 -5.02 -2.40 -17.22
C GLY A 43 -5.04 -2.80 -15.74
N CYS A 44 -4.92 -1.82 -14.85
CA CYS A 44 -5.18 -1.98 -13.42
C CYS A 44 -6.65 -1.68 -13.11
N LEU A 45 -7.10 -2.11 -11.94
CA LEU A 45 -8.48 -1.89 -11.50
C LEU A 45 -8.92 -0.42 -11.61
N PRO A 46 -8.11 0.58 -11.19
CA PRO A 46 -8.51 2.00 -11.35
C PRO A 46 -8.75 2.42 -12.80
N HIS A 47 -8.00 1.88 -13.76
CA HIS A 47 -8.24 2.16 -15.18
C HIS A 47 -9.62 1.70 -15.64
N TRP A 48 -10.05 0.51 -15.18
CA TRP A 48 -11.34 -0.05 -15.56
C TRP A 48 -12.50 0.66 -14.86
N LEU A 49 -12.32 0.98 -13.58
CA LEU A 49 -13.30 1.74 -12.80
C LEU A 49 -13.44 3.18 -13.33
N GLY A 50 -12.33 3.83 -13.70
CA GLY A 50 -12.36 5.16 -14.31
C GLY A 50 -13.22 5.23 -15.58
N LYS A 51 -13.20 4.17 -16.43
CA LYS A 51 -14.09 4.07 -17.59
C LYS A 51 -15.58 4.00 -17.21
N LYS A 52 -15.89 3.71 -15.96
CA LYS A 52 -17.26 3.69 -15.41
C LYS A 52 -17.59 4.92 -14.55
N GLY A 53 -16.76 5.95 -14.61
CA GLY A 53 -16.97 7.21 -13.91
C GLY A 53 -16.48 7.24 -12.46
N TYR A 54 -15.80 6.18 -12.00
CA TYR A 54 -15.20 6.19 -10.67
C TYR A 54 -14.01 7.15 -10.59
N VAL A 55 -13.92 7.88 -9.49
CA VAL A 55 -12.69 8.53 -9.06
C VAL A 55 -11.93 7.58 -8.14
N SER A 56 -10.60 7.73 -8.03
CA SER A 56 -9.81 6.79 -7.25
C SER A 56 -8.66 7.45 -6.53
N HIS A 57 -8.40 7.00 -5.30
CA HIS A 57 -7.31 7.49 -4.46
C HIS A 57 -6.36 6.36 -4.08
N GLN A 58 -5.05 6.58 -4.29
CA GLN A 58 -3.99 5.68 -3.86
C GLN A 58 -3.30 6.21 -2.61
N SER A 59 -3.19 5.37 -1.58
CA SER A 59 -2.41 5.66 -0.37
C SER A 59 -1.62 4.43 0.08
N GLY A 60 -0.46 4.69 0.70
CA GLY A 60 0.39 3.63 1.19
C GLY A 60 1.29 3.01 0.13
N LYS A 61 1.56 1.71 0.28
CA LYS A 61 2.48 0.98 -0.60
C LYS A 61 1.97 0.91 -2.04
N TRP A 62 2.80 1.39 -2.93
CA TRP A 62 2.63 1.31 -4.37
C TRP A 62 4.00 1.41 -5.03
N TRP A 63 4.44 0.45 -5.81
CA TRP A 63 5.82 0.42 -6.32
C TRP A 63 5.96 0.50 -7.84
N GLU A 64 4.86 0.47 -8.57
CA GLU A 64 4.82 0.48 -10.03
C GLU A 64 4.92 1.90 -10.62
N GLY A 65 5.76 2.74 -10.05
CA GLY A 65 5.94 4.13 -10.47
C GLY A 65 4.95 5.08 -9.78
N PRO A 66 4.67 6.25 -10.34
CA PRO A 66 3.72 7.18 -9.77
C PRO A 66 2.29 6.62 -9.82
N TYR A 67 1.42 7.04 -8.90
CA TYR A 67 0.05 6.52 -8.79
C TYR A 67 -0.75 6.64 -10.11
N GLN A 68 -0.47 7.66 -10.92
CA GLN A 68 -1.12 7.86 -12.22
C GLN A 68 -0.88 6.69 -13.17
N ARG A 69 0.28 6.02 -13.07
CA ARG A 69 0.60 4.85 -13.88
C ARG A 69 -0.33 3.66 -13.59
N GLY A 70 -0.83 3.57 -12.36
CA GLY A 70 -1.86 2.61 -11.97
C GLY A 70 -3.28 3.00 -12.38
N GLY A 71 -3.47 4.20 -12.96
CA GLY A 71 -4.76 4.71 -13.36
C GLY A 71 -5.56 5.39 -12.25
N PHE A 72 -4.91 5.69 -11.12
CA PHE A 72 -5.55 6.44 -10.05
C PHE A 72 -5.73 7.92 -10.43
N SER A 73 -6.88 8.48 -10.08
CA SER A 73 -7.18 9.89 -10.33
C SER A 73 -6.43 10.83 -9.40
N GLU A 74 -6.17 10.40 -8.17
CA GLU A 74 -5.28 11.08 -7.22
C GLU A 74 -4.55 10.06 -6.34
N GLY A 75 -3.50 10.48 -5.64
CA GLY A 75 -2.75 9.59 -4.78
C GLY A 75 -1.59 10.26 -4.09
N MET A 76 -1.03 9.55 -3.13
CA MET A 76 0.05 10.04 -2.27
C MET A 76 1.43 9.58 -2.73
N THR A 77 1.54 8.42 -3.38
CA THR A 77 2.83 7.84 -3.76
C THR A 77 3.30 8.42 -5.09
N ARG A 78 4.44 9.10 -5.06
CA ARG A 78 5.09 9.63 -6.27
C ARG A 78 5.74 8.55 -7.11
N GLY A 79 6.25 7.52 -6.44
CA GLY A 79 6.87 6.36 -7.06
C GLY A 79 8.16 6.65 -7.82
N TYR A 80 8.77 5.59 -8.37
CA TYR A 80 9.93 5.69 -9.24
C TYR A 80 9.59 6.49 -10.52
N PRO A 81 10.47 7.37 -11.04
CA PRO A 81 11.86 7.60 -10.61
C PRO A 81 12.06 8.64 -9.49
N ASN A 82 11.02 9.09 -8.85
CA ASN A 82 11.13 10.12 -7.83
C ASN A 82 11.89 9.61 -6.59
N PRO A 83 12.75 10.46 -5.96
CA PRO A 83 13.41 10.10 -4.73
C PRO A 83 12.42 9.73 -3.62
N GLY A 84 12.81 8.77 -2.80
CA GLY A 84 11.97 8.29 -1.71
C GLY A 84 10.91 7.28 -2.12
N GLY A 85 10.45 7.31 -3.34
CA GLY A 85 9.53 6.37 -3.98
C GLY A 85 8.76 5.45 -3.04
N ARG A 86 8.85 4.15 -3.29
CA ARG A 86 8.13 3.11 -2.54
C ARG A 86 8.31 3.13 -1.01
N HIS A 87 9.47 3.51 -0.49
CA HIS A 87 9.83 3.39 0.94
C HIS A 87 10.07 4.71 1.65
N GLY A 88 9.95 5.83 1.02
CA GLY A 88 10.31 7.10 1.60
C GLY A 88 9.46 8.28 1.20
N ASP A 89 8.38 8.07 0.45
CA ASP A 89 7.49 9.16 0.08
C ASP A 89 6.27 9.30 1.00
N ASP A 90 5.46 10.30 0.71
CA ASP A 90 4.33 10.68 1.54
C ASP A 90 3.25 9.59 1.63
N GLY A 91 3.18 8.70 0.62
CA GLY A 91 2.26 7.57 0.64
C GLY A 91 2.39 6.67 1.85
N LEU A 92 3.61 6.51 2.37
CA LEU A 92 3.86 5.64 3.54
C LEU A 92 3.51 6.28 4.88
N LYS A 93 3.16 7.57 4.89
CA LYS A 93 2.73 8.27 6.10
C LYS A 93 1.30 7.93 6.50
N ILE A 94 0.48 7.49 5.54
CA ILE A 94 -0.91 7.13 5.82
C ILE A 94 -1.02 6.09 6.93
N GLY A 95 -1.98 6.26 7.81
CA GLY A 95 -2.18 5.42 8.99
C GLY A 95 -1.22 5.71 10.15
N ARG A 96 0.07 6.01 9.86
CA ARG A 96 1.05 6.40 10.90
C ARG A 96 0.94 7.86 11.32
N GLN A 97 0.55 8.74 10.40
CA GLN A 97 0.44 10.19 10.63
C GLN A 97 -0.99 10.71 10.39
N GLY A 98 -1.98 9.81 10.51
CA GLY A 98 -3.38 10.15 10.32
C GLY A 98 -4.00 9.47 9.10
N MET A 99 -5.29 9.71 8.93
CA MET A 99 -6.12 9.12 7.87
C MET A 99 -6.72 10.19 6.94
N GLU A 100 -6.48 11.46 7.24
CA GLU A 100 -7.11 12.61 6.60
C GLU A 100 -7.09 12.56 5.06
N PRO A 101 -5.98 12.21 4.40
CA PRO A 101 -5.97 12.16 2.92
C PRO A 101 -7.01 11.21 2.33
N VAL A 102 -7.25 10.07 3.00
CA VAL A 102 -8.25 9.08 2.58
C VAL A 102 -9.65 9.54 2.93
N LEU A 103 -9.85 10.01 4.16
CA LEU A 103 -11.17 10.45 4.65
C LEU A 103 -11.67 11.66 3.86
N ASP A 104 -10.82 12.66 3.64
CA ASP A 104 -11.13 13.85 2.83
C ASP A 104 -11.47 13.48 1.37
N PHE A 105 -10.79 12.47 0.81
CA PHE A 105 -11.12 11.98 -0.52
C PHE A 105 -12.53 11.37 -0.57
N ILE A 106 -12.88 10.55 0.42
CA ILE A 106 -14.21 9.96 0.53
C ILE A 106 -15.27 11.05 0.63
N ASP A 107 -15.09 12.02 1.54
CA ASP A 107 -16.02 13.13 1.75
C ASP A 107 -16.24 13.94 0.47
N ARG A 108 -15.16 14.27 -0.24
CA ARG A 108 -15.27 14.99 -1.53
C ARG A 108 -16.00 14.17 -2.57
N SER A 109 -15.77 12.86 -2.62
CA SER A 109 -16.41 11.96 -3.58
C SER A 109 -17.90 11.85 -3.32
N VAL A 110 -18.29 11.66 -2.06
CA VAL A 110 -19.69 11.63 -1.62
C VAL A 110 -20.40 12.94 -1.94
N LYS A 111 -19.79 14.07 -1.57
CA LYS A 111 -20.33 15.41 -1.85
C LYS A 111 -20.53 15.68 -3.35
N GLN A 112 -19.71 15.09 -4.19
CA GLN A 112 -19.78 15.21 -5.65
C GLN A 112 -20.65 14.14 -6.32
N GLU A 113 -21.27 13.27 -5.53
CA GLU A 113 -22.04 12.12 -6.01
C GLU A 113 -21.24 11.24 -7.00
N LYS A 114 -19.92 11.09 -6.76
CA LYS A 114 -19.02 10.29 -7.57
C LYS A 114 -18.83 8.91 -6.95
N PRO A 115 -19.02 7.83 -7.71
CA PRO A 115 -18.54 6.53 -7.26
C PRO A 115 -17.03 6.56 -7.12
N PHE A 116 -16.50 5.90 -6.08
CA PHE A 116 -15.08 5.99 -5.79
C PHE A 116 -14.44 4.64 -5.50
N PHE A 117 -13.12 4.61 -5.64
CA PHE A 117 -12.26 3.49 -5.26
C PHE A 117 -11.10 4.00 -4.41
N VAL A 118 -10.93 3.43 -3.23
CA VAL A 118 -9.81 3.71 -2.34
C VAL A 118 -8.87 2.52 -2.30
N TRP A 119 -7.59 2.76 -2.55
CA TRP A 119 -6.50 1.85 -2.27
C TRP A 119 -5.82 2.30 -0.97
N TYR A 120 -6.11 1.61 0.13
CA TYR A 120 -5.52 1.86 1.43
C TYR A 120 -4.54 0.72 1.77
N ALA A 121 -3.26 0.95 1.55
CA ALA A 121 -2.18 -0.01 1.79
C ALA A 121 -1.09 0.58 2.69
N PRO A 122 -1.40 0.89 3.97
CA PRO A 122 -0.48 1.56 4.87
C PRO A 122 0.77 0.73 5.10
N PHE A 123 1.87 1.41 5.49
CA PHE A 123 3.12 0.75 5.83
C PHE A 123 3.07 0.21 7.29
N LEU A 124 1.95 -0.44 7.62
CA LEU A 124 1.65 -1.12 8.87
C LEU A 124 1.29 -2.56 8.55
N PRO A 125 1.78 -3.55 9.29
CA PRO A 125 2.68 -3.50 10.45
C PRO A 125 4.17 -3.57 10.10
N HIS A 126 4.60 -3.20 8.89
CA HIS A 126 5.99 -3.28 8.43
C HIS A 126 6.96 -2.50 9.33
N THR A 127 8.22 -2.87 9.33
CA THR A 127 9.28 -2.11 10.02
C THR A 127 9.39 -0.66 9.50
N PRO A 128 9.82 0.31 10.35
CA PRO A 128 10.25 0.16 11.74
C PRO A 128 9.09 -0.14 12.70
N HIS A 129 9.30 -1.05 13.66
CA HIS A 129 8.31 -1.35 14.68
C HIS A 129 8.37 -0.29 15.79
N ASN A 130 7.65 0.78 15.59
CA ASN A 130 7.57 1.93 16.50
C ASN A 130 6.11 2.27 16.84
N PRO A 131 5.37 1.31 17.42
CA PRO A 131 3.96 1.51 17.73
C PRO A 131 3.76 2.59 18.80
N PRO A 132 2.55 3.17 18.90
CA PRO A 132 2.20 4.00 20.04
C PRO A 132 2.47 3.29 21.36
N GLU A 133 3.03 4.02 22.32
CA GLU A 133 3.47 3.46 23.60
C GLU A 133 2.35 2.74 24.36
N ARG A 134 1.12 3.25 24.29
CA ARG A 134 -0.07 2.63 24.90
C ARG A 134 -0.31 1.19 24.40
N LEU A 135 -0.13 0.95 23.11
CA LEU A 135 -0.28 -0.37 22.51
C LEU A 135 0.89 -1.29 22.88
N HIS A 136 2.11 -0.78 22.83
CA HIS A 136 3.28 -1.55 23.22
C HIS A 136 3.21 -2.02 24.68
N LYS A 137 2.89 -1.11 25.61
CA LYS A 137 2.69 -1.44 27.04
C LYS A 137 1.61 -2.49 27.25
N LYS A 138 0.51 -2.44 26.47
CA LYS A 138 -0.57 -3.43 26.55
C LYS A 138 -0.08 -4.86 26.32
N TYR A 139 0.80 -5.06 25.33
CA TYR A 139 1.34 -6.39 25.02
C TYR A 139 2.47 -6.80 25.95
N LEU A 140 3.32 -5.87 26.40
CA LEU A 140 4.33 -6.15 27.41
C LEU A 140 3.69 -6.64 28.72
N ALA A 141 2.58 -6.03 29.13
CA ALA A 141 1.84 -6.44 30.33
C ALA A 141 1.29 -7.86 30.25
N LYS A 142 1.16 -8.44 29.04
CA LYS A 142 0.78 -9.84 28.82
C LYS A 142 1.95 -10.82 28.91
N GLY A 143 3.15 -10.35 29.24
CA GLY A 143 4.36 -11.19 29.31
C GLY A 143 4.94 -11.58 27.97
N VAL A 144 4.55 -10.93 26.90
CA VAL A 144 5.05 -11.20 25.55
C VAL A 144 6.46 -10.61 25.41
N GLN A 145 7.34 -11.32 24.72
CA GLN A 145 8.70 -10.86 24.43
C GLN A 145 8.67 -9.50 23.69
N THR A 146 9.57 -8.59 24.04
CA THR A 146 9.52 -7.17 23.60
C THR A 146 9.32 -6.95 22.11
N ARG A 147 10.06 -7.67 21.25
CA ARG A 147 9.93 -7.48 19.79
C ARG A 147 8.61 -8.03 19.26
N VAL A 148 8.13 -9.12 19.84
CA VAL A 148 6.81 -9.68 19.50
C VAL A 148 5.71 -8.72 19.96
N ALA A 149 5.85 -8.15 21.17
CA ALA A 149 4.94 -7.13 21.68
C ALA A 149 4.89 -5.89 20.78
N GLN A 150 6.05 -5.44 20.27
CA GLN A 150 6.10 -4.37 19.27
C GLN A 150 5.30 -4.71 18.01
N TYR A 151 5.51 -5.90 17.45
CA TYR A 151 4.81 -6.32 16.24
C TYR A 151 3.30 -6.44 16.46
N TYR A 152 2.87 -7.05 17.55
CA TYR A 152 1.44 -7.13 17.89
C TYR A 152 0.81 -5.74 18.06
N ALA A 153 1.54 -4.83 18.68
CA ALA A 153 1.11 -3.44 18.80
C ALA A 153 1.03 -2.73 17.43
N MET A 154 1.91 -3.06 16.48
CA MET A 154 1.81 -2.56 15.10
C MET A 154 0.59 -3.11 14.38
N CYS A 155 0.26 -4.39 14.60
CA CYS A 155 -0.95 -5.00 14.03
C CYS A 155 -2.22 -4.36 14.60
N GLU A 156 -2.27 -4.13 15.91
CA GLU A 156 -3.40 -3.44 16.53
C GLU A 156 -3.50 -1.99 16.05
N TRP A 157 -2.39 -1.30 15.86
CA TRP A 157 -2.41 0.04 15.28
C TRP A 157 -2.98 0.05 13.86
N PHE A 158 -2.64 -0.94 13.05
CA PHE A 158 -3.25 -1.12 11.72
C PHE A 158 -4.77 -1.33 11.84
N ASP A 159 -5.20 -2.20 12.75
CA ASP A 159 -6.63 -2.47 13.00
C ASP A 159 -7.39 -1.20 13.42
N GLU A 160 -6.80 -0.38 14.28
CA GLU A 160 -7.38 0.93 14.65
C GLU A 160 -7.58 1.85 13.45
N THR A 161 -6.65 1.86 12.49
CA THR A 161 -6.79 2.66 11.26
C THR A 161 -7.87 2.11 10.34
N CYS A 162 -8.02 0.80 10.27
CA CYS A 162 -9.13 0.16 9.56
C CYS A 162 -10.47 0.50 10.23
N GLY A 163 -10.52 0.43 11.56
CA GLY A 163 -11.70 0.83 12.34
C GLY A 163 -12.09 2.30 12.11
N ALA A 164 -11.11 3.21 12.06
CA ALA A 164 -11.37 4.61 11.75
C ALA A 164 -11.97 4.79 10.35
N LEU A 165 -11.46 4.08 9.35
CA LEU A 165 -11.99 4.12 7.98
C LEU A 165 -13.42 3.57 7.92
N MET A 166 -13.69 2.43 8.55
CA MET A 166 -15.03 1.83 8.59
C MET A 166 -16.05 2.74 9.31
N ASN A 167 -15.67 3.29 10.46
CA ASN A 167 -16.51 4.24 11.18
C ASN A 167 -16.83 5.48 10.34
N HIS A 168 -15.87 5.96 9.53
CA HIS A 168 -16.11 7.10 8.65
C HIS A 168 -17.12 6.77 7.54
N ILE A 169 -17.04 5.58 6.95
CA ILE A 169 -17.99 5.07 5.96
C ILE A 169 -19.40 4.97 6.56
N ASP A 170 -19.52 4.46 7.79
CA ASP A 170 -20.80 4.39 8.53
C ASP A 170 -21.38 5.79 8.79
N GLN A 171 -20.54 6.72 9.27
CA GLN A 171 -20.95 8.11 9.56
C GLN A 171 -21.34 8.88 8.30
N ALA A 172 -20.71 8.58 7.17
CA ALA A 172 -21.07 9.15 5.87
C ALA A 172 -22.38 8.55 5.31
N GLY A 173 -22.93 7.51 5.94
CA GLY A 173 -24.18 6.88 5.52
C GLY A 173 -24.08 6.07 4.23
N ILE A 174 -22.89 5.58 3.89
CA ILE A 174 -22.61 4.87 2.64
C ILE A 174 -22.19 3.41 2.82
N ALA A 175 -22.34 2.87 4.02
CA ALA A 175 -21.88 1.50 4.34
C ALA A 175 -22.57 0.45 3.48
N GLU A 176 -23.88 0.55 3.26
CA GLU A 176 -24.67 -0.40 2.46
C GLU A 176 -24.31 -0.36 0.96
N ASP A 177 -23.73 0.75 0.49
CA ASP A 177 -23.32 0.95 -0.91
C ASP A 177 -21.80 0.78 -1.11
N THR A 178 -21.08 0.35 -0.07
CA THR A 178 -19.62 0.23 -0.09
C THR A 178 -19.15 -1.21 0.04
N LEU A 179 -18.44 -1.70 -0.96
CA LEU A 179 -17.76 -3.00 -0.89
C LEU A 179 -16.37 -2.81 -0.28
N ILE A 180 -16.10 -3.47 0.84
CA ILE A 180 -14.80 -3.50 1.50
C ILE A 180 -14.11 -4.82 1.19
N ILE A 181 -12.90 -4.76 0.64
CA ILE A 181 -12.08 -5.93 0.31
C ILE A 181 -10.78 -5.87 1.12
N TYR A 182 -10.60 -6.81 2.03
CA TYR A 182 -9.36 -6.97 2.78
C TYR A 182 -8.49 -8.04 2.14
N VAL A 183 -7.21 -7.68 1.88
CA VAL A 183 -6.23 -8.60 1.30
C VAL A 183 -4.93 -8.53 2.10
N THR A 184 -4.44 -9.68 2.55
CA THR A 184 -3.10 -9.81 3.16
C THR A 184 -2.10 -10.20 2.09
N ASP A 185 -1.00 -9.46 1.95
CA ASP A 185 0.04 -9.76 0.96
C ASP A 185 0.94 -10.92 1.41
N ASN A 186 1.39 -10.90 2.67
CA ASN A 186 2.22 -11.94 3.30
C ASN A 186 2.20 -11.82 4.84
N GLY A 187 2.76 -12.81 5.50
CA GLY A 187 2.97 -12.80 6.94
C GLY A 187 4.33 -12.23 7.35
N TRP A 188 4.60 -12.28 8.63
CA TRP A 188 5.88 -11.90 9.23
C TRP A 188 6.44 -13.06 10.04
N ILE A 189 7.72 -13.37 9.84
CA ILE A 189 8.40 -14.43 10.58
C ILE A 189 9.11 -13.83 11.77
N GLN A 190 8.72 -14.28 12.95
CA GLN A 190 9.35 -13.94 14.22
C GLN A 190 10.02 -15.17 14.80
N THR A 191 11.30 -15.06 15.14
CA THR A 191 11.98 -16.10 15.93
C THR A 191 11.82 -15.83 17.43
N GLU A 192 11.96 -16.86 18.27
CA GLU A 192 11.90 -16.73 19.73
C GLU A 192 12.94 -15.72 20.27
N THR A 193 14.07 -15.61 19.61
CA THR A 193 15.13 -14.64 19.95
C THR A 193 14.88 -13.23 19.39
N GLY A 194 13.79 -13.04 18.67
CA GLY A 194 13.41 -11.75 18.07
C GLY A 194 14.24 -11.36 16.84
N GLY A 195 14.95 -12.30 16.23
CA GLY A 195 15.60 -12.10 14.93
C GLY A 195 14.60 -12.18 13.77
N TYR A 196 15.00 -11.65 12.61
CA TYR A 196 14.28 -11.98 11.38
C TYR A 196 14.60 -13.44 11.03
N GLY A 197 13.58 -14.25 10.80
CA GLY A 197 13.78 -15.56 10.20
C GLY A 197 14.34 -15.43 8.76
N PRO A 198 14.94 -16.48 8.24
CA PRO A 198 15.41 -16.52 6.86
C PRO A 198 14.27 -16.33 5.86
#